data_204ddfe35ac376b4ea9e2f56cbe900bf
#
_entry.id   204ddfe35ac376b4ea9e2f56cbe900bf
#
_cell.length_a   1.000
_cell.length_b   1.000
_cell.length_c   1.000
_cell.angle_alpha   90.00
_cell.angle_beta   90.00
_cell.angle_gamma   90.00
#
_symmetry.space_group_name_H-M   'P 1'
#
loop_
_entity.id
_entity.type
_entity.pdbx_description
1 polymer ?
#
loop_
_entity_poly.entity_id
_entity_poly.type
_entity_poly.pdbx_seq_one_letter_code
_entity_poly.pdbx_strand_id
1 'polypeptide(L)'
;MEPLIDLNCSAIECTSLSPSAPIWQDVLAQAMTGELVAAMNYTALAEICDDPAEVADALEHAAGERGHAAAFAAEGRKIGVEVSNNVDAKYWKRLRESFMRCIADRDFIGCLIVQEIMLESFAVASYSRVGKVAPGSLGQTFAAIAAEEEEHVDHAMAILRAERALNAQRFDEKVHRLHLDVMTTLAKMLAKECKDGHCEVCHGNCVKPSLFDVSLSAAELRGASLQKYLKTLDMLGIPGEATLAWVAQLPV
;
A
#
# COMPACT_ATOMS: atom_id res chain seq x y z
N MET A 1 59.19 -30.53 -20.79
CA MET A 1 58.23 -30.98 -19.77
C MET A 1 57.86 -29.73 -18.98
N GLU A 2 56.81 -29.01 -19.46
CA GLU A 2 56.29 -27.82 -18.79
C GLU A 2 55.14 -28.26 -17.88
N PRO A 3 54.99 -27.68 -16.67
CA PRO A 3 53.87 -28.02 -15.79
C PRO A 3 52.61 -27.27 -16.23
N LEU A 4 51.54 -28.06 -16.37
CA LEU A 4 50.17 -27.58 -16.55
C LEU A 4 49.74 -26.69 -15.38
N ILE A 5 49.34 -25.47 -15.70
CA ILE A 5 48.70 -24.55 -14.75
C ILE A 5 47.26 -25.02 -14.55
N ASP A 6 46.98 -25.50 -13.35
CA ASP A 6 45.64 -25.86 -12.90
C ASP A 6 44.85 -24.57 -12.62
N LEU A 7 44.01 -24.19 -13.56
CA LEU A 7 43.05 -23.08 -13.36
C LEU A 7 41.91 -23.59 -12.51
N ASN A 8 42.08 -23.45 -11.21
CA ASN A 8 41.02 -23.65 -10.22
C ASN A 8 39.94 -22.58 -10.43
N CYS A 9 38.96 -22.93 -11.25
CA CYS A 9 37.74 -22.11 -11.41
C CYS A 9 36.98 -22.18 -10.09
N SER A 10 37.15 -21.18 -9.24
CA SER A 10 36.35 -21.02 -8.04
C SER A 10 34.88 -21.01 -8.44
N ALA A 11 34.15 -22.02 -7.97
CA ALA A 11 32.71 -22.12 -8.16
C ALA A 11 32.05 -20.85 -7.64
N ILE A 12 31.61 -20.00 -8.56
CA ILE A 12 30.56 -19.01 -8.26
C ILE A 12 29.36 -19.87 -7.88
N GLU A 13 29.05 -19.93 -6.59
CA GLU A 13 27.79 -20.50 -6.13
C GLU A 13 26.67 -19.80 -6.87
N CYS A 14 26.12 -20.43 -7.89
CA CYS A 14 24.86 -20.09 -8.48
C CYS A 14 23.82 -20.37 -7.38
N THR A 15 23.55 -19.36 -6.54
CA THR A 15 22.43 -19.40 -5.61
C THR A 15 21.18 -19.50 -6.46
N SER A 16 20.65 -20.72 -6.58
CA SER A 16 19.37 -20.96 -7.23
C SER A 16 18.33 -20.18 -6.44
N LEU A 17 17.68 -19.18 -7.09
CA LEU A 17 16.58 -18.44 -6.50
C LEU A 17 15.53 -19.45 -5.99
N SER A 18 14.97 -19.16 -4.81
CA SER A 18 13.82 -19.92 -4.30
C SER A 18 12.70 -19.91 -5.34
N PRO A 19 11.95 -21.00 -5.55
CA PRO A 19 10.78 -21.02 -6.44
C PRO A 19 9.76 -19.93 -6.16
N SER A 20 9.68 -19.44 -4.92
CA SER A 20 8.80 -18.33 -4.51
C SER A 20 9.38 -16.93 -4.74
N ALA A 21 10.65 -16.79 -5.15
CA ALA A 21 11.32 -15.51 -5.34
C ALA A 21 10.55 -14.54 -6.29
N PRO A 22 10.01 -14.98 -7.45
CA PRO A 22 9.23 -14.10 -8.31
C PRO A 22 7.95 -13.56 -7.65
N ILE A 23 7.32 -14.36 -6.77
CA ILE A 23 6.11 -13.95 -6.03
C ILE A 23 6.47 -12.84 -5.06
N TRP A 24 7.54 -13.03 -4.28
CA TRP A 24 8.01 -12.04 -3.33
C TRP A 24 8.52 -10.78 -4.02
N GLN A 25 9.14 -10.90 -5.20
CA GLN A 25 9.54 -9.75 -6.01
C GLN A 25 8.35 -8.86 -6.36
N ASP A 26 7.22 -9.45 -6.81
CA ASP A 26 6.02 -8.67 -7.14
C ASP A 26 5.35 -8.08 -5.89
N VAL A 27 5.23 -8.86 -4.81
CA VAL A 27 4.69 -8.38 -3.53
C VAL A 27 5.48 -7.19 -3.02
N LEU A 28 6.81 -7.27 -3.02
CA LEU A 28 7.70 -6.18 -2.63
C LEU A 28 7.62 -4.98 -3.57
N ALA A 29 7.48 -5.21 -4.88
CA ALA A 29 7.34 -4.14 -5.86
C ALA A 29 6.04 -3.35 -5.65
N GLN A 30 4.93 -4.03 -5.35
CA GLN A 30 3.66 -3.37 -5.05
C GLN A 30 3.73 -2.61 -3.73
N ALA A 31 4.30 -3.20 -2.67
CA ALA A 31 4.49 -2.54 -1.39
C ALA A 31 5.38 -1.28 -1.55
N MET A 32 6.59 -1.43 -2.11
CA MET A 32 7.49 -0.30 -2.37
C MET A 32 6.84 0.81 -3.20
N THR A 33 5.98 0.45 -4.16
CA THR A 33 5.26 1.44 -4.99
C THR A 33 4.24 2.20 -4.14
N GLY A 34 3.53 1.52 -3.24
CA GLY A 34 2.59 2.14 -2.30
C GLY A 34 3.28 3.20 -1.44
N GLU A 35 4.39 2.83 -0.79
CA GLU A 35 5.18 3.73 0.05
C GLU A 35 5.68 4.96 -0.73
N LEU A 36 6.18 4.76 -1.95
CA LEU A 36 6.63 5.90 -2.77
C LEU A 36 5.48 6.82 -3.18
N VAL A 37 4.28 6.27 -3.42
CA VAL A 37 3.07 7.08 -3.66
C VAL A 37 2.68 7.84 -2.41
N ALA A 38 2.71 7.20 -1.23
CA ALA A 38 2.45 7.83 0.06
C ALA A 38 3.45 8.96 0.34
N ALA A 39 4.76 8.71 0.14
CA ALA A 39 5.80 9.74 0.29
C ALA A 39 5.56 10.96 -0.63
N MET A 40 5.10 10.74 -1.85
CA MET A 40 4.74 11.82 -2.79
C MET A 40 3.47 12.56 -2.35
N ASN A 41 2.51 11.85 -1.76
CA ASN A 41 1.27 12.42 -1.25
C ASN A 41 1.54 13.31 -0.03
N TYR A 42 2.27 12.83 0.96
CA TYR A 42 2.64 13.62 2.15
C TYR A 42 3.51 14.83 1.80
N THR A 43 4.43 14.70 0.82
CA THR A 43 5.19 15.86 0.32
C THR A 43 4.27 16.93 -0.27
N ALA A 44 3.24 16.53 -1.03
CA ALA A 44 2.27 17.46 -1.60
C ALA A 44 1.32 18.02 -0.52
N LEU A 45 0.98 17.23 0.51
CA LEU A 45 0.16 17.67 1.64
C LEU A 45 0.83 18.83 2.38
N ALA A 46 2.14 18.74 2.63
CA ALA A 46 2.91 19.80 3.29
C ALA A 46 2.81 21.15 2.56
N GLU A 47 2.58 21.16 1.24
CA GLU A 47 2.45 22.40 0.44
C GLU A 47 1.13 23.14 0.70
N ILE A 48 0.11 22.46 1.21
CA ILE A 48 -1.22 23.05 1.45
C ILE A 48 -1.55 23.25 2.92
N CYS A 49 -0.72 22.73 3.84
CA CYS A 49 -0.88 22.95 5.27
C CYS A 49 -0.55 24.41 5.62
N ASP A 50 -1.40 25.02 6.43
CA ASP A 50 -1.18 26.38 6.95
C ASP A 50 -0.52 26.36 8.34
N ASP A 51 -0.65 25.27 9.12
CA ASP A 51 -0.02 25.08 10.41
C ASP A 51 1.41 24.51 10.24
N PRO A 52 2.45 25.17 10.76
CA PRO A 52 3.82 24.67 10.71
C PRO A 52 4.02 23.29 11.36
N ALA A 53 3.21 22.91 12.35
CA ALA A 53 3.26 21.59 12.96
C ALA A 53 2.79 20.53 11.95
N GLU A 54 1.65 20.74 11.29
CA GLU A 54 1.15 19.84 10.24
C GLU A 54 2.11 19.74 9.04
N VAL A 55 2.80 20.84 8.69
CA VAL A 55 3.85 20.80 7.66
C VAL A 55 5.00 19.89 8.09
N ALA A 56 5.46 20.00 9.34
CA ALA A 56 6.55 19.20 9.87
C ALA A 56 6.15 17.71 9.91
N ASP A 57 4.96 17.39 10.40
CA ASP A 57 4.43 16.03 10.49
C ASP A 57 4.28 15.41 9.09
N ALA A 58 3.72 16.13 8.12
CA ALA A 58 3.61 15.63 6.75
C ALA A 58 4.98 15.34 6.11
N LEU A 59 6.00 16.17 6.38
CA LEU A 59 7.36 15.94 5.88
C LEU A 59 8.06 14.77 6.60
N GLU A 60 7.79 14.56 7.88
CA GLU A 60 8.28 13.43 8.66
C GLU A 60 7.67 12.12 8.12
N HIS A 61 6.34 12.06 7.93
CA HIS A 61 5.68 10.93 7.28
C HIS A 61 6.28 10.67 5.90
N ALA A 62 6.43 11.70 5.05
CA ALA A 62 7.06 11.53 3.73
C ALA A 62 8.49 10.95 3.80
N ALA A 63 9.23 11.21 4.87
CA ALA A 63 10.55 10.63 5.08
C ALA A 63 10.46 9.18 5.56
N GLY A 64 9.53 8.85 6.45
CA GLY A 64 9.20 7.49 6.90
C GLY A 64 8.88 6.58 5.74
N GLU A 65 7.94 7.01 4.88
CA GLU A 65 7.50 6.24 3.70
C GLU A 65 8.67 5.94 2.72
N ARG A 66 9.59 6.89 2.53
CA ARG A 66 10.82 6.62 1.77
C ARG A 66 11.71 5.58 2.45
N GLY A 67 11.72 5.57 3.80
CA GLY A 67 12.40 4.57 4.61
C GLY A 67 11.78 3.18 4.41
N HIS A 68 10.46 3.06 4.44
CA HIS A 68 9.71 1.82 4.18
C HIS A 68 10.02 1.29 2.78
N ALA A 69 9.94 2.13 1.75
CA ALA A 69 10.29 1.76 0.38
C ALA A 69 11.73 1.22 0.27
N ALA A 70 12.69 1.87 0.95
CA ALA A 70 14.08 1.41 0.99
C ALA A 70 14.25 0.08 1.74
N ALA A 71 13.47 -0.15 2.80
CA ALA A 71 13.43 -1.41 3.53
C ALA A 71 12.93 -2.57 2.64
N PHE A 72 11.85 -2.37 1.90
CA PHE A 72 11.35 -3.37 0.95
C PHE A 72 12.37 -3.69 -0.16
N ALA A 73 13.05 -2.67 -0.71
CA ALA A 73 14.14 -2.88 -1.65
C ALA A 73 15.32 -3.67 -1.04
N ALA A 74 15.63 -3.43 0.24
CA ALA A 74 16.67 -4.16 0.95
C ALA A 74 16.30 -5.63 1.19
N GLU A 75 15.04 -5.92 1.55
CA GLU A 75 14.54 -7.29 1.69
C GLU A 75 14.59 -8.04 0.35
N GLY A 76 14.26 -7.38 -0.76
CA GLY A 76 14.41 -7.96 -2.10
C GLY A 76 15.85 -8.42 -2.38
N ARG A 77 16.82 -7.56 -2.09
CA ARG A 77 18.25 -7.93 -2.25
C ARG A 77 18.66 -9.14 -1.42
N LYS A 78 18.13 -9.29 -0.18
CA LYS A 78 18.42 -10.44 0.69
C LYS A 78 17.92 -11.77 0.10
N ILE A 79 16.82 -11.74 -0.63
CA ILE A 79 16.27 -12.94 -1.30
C ILE A 79 16.72 -13.06 -2.76
N GLY A 80 17.67 -12.22 -3.20
CA GLY A 80 18.28 -12.30 -4.53
C GLY A 80 17.42 -11.73 -5.66
N VAL A 81 16.44 -10.84 -5.37
CA VAL A 81 15.61 -10.19 -6.38
C VAL A 81 15.83 -8.69 -6.39
N GLU A 82 15.78 -8.09 -7.57
CA GLU A 82 15.73 -6.65 -7.73
C GLU A 82 14.28 -6.18 -7.71
N VAL A 83 13.97 -5.26 -6.79
CA VAL A 83 12.63 -4.70 -6.64
C VAL A 83 12.57 -3.37 -7.37
N SER A 84 11.68 -3.25 -8.33
CA SER A 84 11.43 -2.01 -9.07
C SER A 84 10.06 -1.44 -8.71
N ASN A 85 9.96 -0.12 -8.60
CA ASN A 85 8.68 0.54 -8.40
C ASN A 85 7.90 0.68 -9.71
N ASN A 86 6.60 0.91 -9.57
CA ASN A 86 5.67 1.06 -10.69
C ASN A 86 4.67 2.20 -10.43
N VAL A 87 5.16 3.34 -9.96
CA VAL A 87 4.33 4.52 -9.62
C VAL A 87 3.53 5.06 -10.81
N ASP A 88 4.00 4.79 -12.02
CA ASP A 88 3.35 5.18 -13.27
C ASP A 88 2.30 4.19 -13.76
N ALA A 89 2.11 3.06 -13.10
CA ALA A 89 1.06 2.12 -13.45
C ALA A 89 -0.32 2.76 -13.27
N LYS A 90 -1.25 2.40 -14.15
CA LYS A 90 -2.57 3.02 -14.30
C LYS A 90 -3.33 3.21 -12.99
N TYR A 91 -3.37 2.19 -12.14
CA TYR A 91 -4.12 2.26 -10.88
C TYR A 91 -3.41 3.11 -9.83
N TRP A 92 -2.09 3.00 -9.71
CA TRP A 92 -1.31 3.85 -8.82
C TRP A 92 -1.41 5.33 -9.20
N LYS A 93 -1.30 5.65 -10.50
CA LYS A 93 -1.56 7.01 -11.00
C LYS A 93 -2.96 7.49 -10.64
N ARG A 94 -3.98 6.65 -10.80
CA ARG A 94 -5.36 7.03 -10.50
C ARG A 94 -5.58 7.28 -9.01
N LEU A 95 -4.99 6.46 -8.12
CA LEU A 95 -5.03 6.70 -6.67
C LEU A 95 -4.39 8.05 -6.33
N ARG A 96 -3.21 8.30 -6.89
CA ARG A 96 -2.51 9.58 -6.71
C ARG A 96 -3.30 10.75 -7.29
N GLU A 97 -3.93 10.63 -8.44
CA GLU A 97 -4.79 11.65 -9.03
C GLU A 97 -5.98 12.00 -8.13
N SER A 98 -6.55 11.02 -7.42
CA SER A 98 -7.61 11.25 -6.44
C SER A 98 -7.12 12.11 -5.28
N PHE A 99 -5.93 11.82 -4.75
CA PHE A 99 -5.29 12.63 -3.72
C PHE A 99 -4.95 14.04 -4.24
N MET A 100 -4.35 14.16 -5.42
CA MET A 100 -3.95 15.45 -6.00
C MET A 100 -5.12 16.37 -6.33
N ARG A 101 -6.34 15.84 -6.52
CA ARG A 101 -7.54 16.68 -6.60
C ARG A 101 -7.83 17.35 -5.26
N CYS A 102 -7.67 16.65 -4.14
CA CYS A 102 -7.81 17.26 -2.81
C CYS A 102 -6.73 18.34 -2.59
N ILE A 103 -5.50 18.10 -3.04
CA ILE A 103 -4.41 19.11 -3.01
C ILE A 103 -4.80 20.36 -3.82
N ALA A 104 -5.30 20.18 -5.05
CA ALA A 104 -5.70 21.29 -5.92
C ALA A 104 -6.84 22.13 -5.31
N ASP A 105 -7.74 21.49 -4.59
CA ASP A 105 -8.84 22.13 -3.87
C ASP A 105 -8.42 22.67 -2.49
N ARG A 106 -7.16 22.51 -2.07
CA ARG A 106 -6.64 22.79 -0.72
C ARG A 106 -7.48 22.09 0.37
N ASP A 107 -8.00 20.90 0.06
CA ASP A 107 -8.86 20.11 0.95
C ASP A 107 -8.00 19.19 1.83
N PHE A 108 -7.42 19.75 2.90
CA PHE A 108 -6.61 19.00 3.88
C PHE A 108 -7.35 17.78 4.44
N ILE A 109 -8.61 17.94 4.83
CA ILE A 109 -9.44 16.83 5.33
C ILE A 109 -9.65 15.75 4.27
N GLY A 110 -9.85 16.13 3.00
CA GLY A 110 -9.93 15.19 1.90
C GLY A 110 -8.64 14.40 1.70
N CYS A 111 -7.49 15.05 1.85
CA CYS A 111 -6.17 14.40 1.80
C CYS A 111 -6.02 13.36 2.91
N LEU A 112 -6.35 13.70 4.16
CA LEU A 112 -6.32 12.75 5.29
C LEU A 112 -7.27 11.57 5.09
N ILE A 113 -8.48 11.80 4.57
CA ILE A 113 -9.41 10.70 4.28
C ILE A 113 -8.83 9.75 3.23
N VAL A 114 -8.25 10.28 2.16
CA VAL A 114 -7.66 9.43 1.09
C VAL A 114 -6.45 8.68 1.62
N GLN A 115 -5.48 9.38 2.20
CA GLN A 115 -4.22 8.76 2.62
C GLN A 115 -4.43 7.86 3.84
N GLU A 116 -4.85 8.42 4.97
CA GLU A 116 -4.85 7.72 6.26
C GLU A 116 -6.00 6.70 6.38
N ILE A 117 -7.19 7.07 5.91
CA ILE A 117 -8.35 6.19 6.10
C ILE A 117 -8.46 5.13 5.01
N MET A 118 -8.14 5.46 3.77
CA MET A 118 -8.32 4.53 2.66
C MET A 118 -7.03 3.79 2.30
N LEU A 119 -5.92 4.51 2.07
CA LEU A 119 -4.68 3.90 1.61
C LEU A 119 -3.94 3.21 2.75
N GLU A 120 -3.76 3.85 3.92
CA GLU A 120 -3.07 3.21 5.05
C GLU A 120 -3.89 2.06 5.64
N SER A 121 -5.21 2.17 5.73
CA SER A 121 -6.02 0.99 6.14
C SER A 121 -5.82 -0.21 5.21
N PHE A 122 -5.60 0.03 3.92
CA PHE A 122 -5.26 -1.02 2.95
C PHE A 122 -3.85 -1.55 3.19
N ALA A 123 -2.86 -0.69 3.41
CA ALA A 123 -1.47 -1.05 3.68
C ALA A 123 -1.35 -1.86 4.97
N VAL A 124 -1.89 -1.38 6.09
CA VAL A 124 -1.94 -2.09 7.39
C VAL A 124 -2.49 -3.51 7.24
N ALA A 125 -3.65 -3.65 6.60
CA ALA A 125 -4.29 -4.96 6.44
C ALA A 125 -3.44 -5.91 5.56
N SER A 126 -2.92 -5.41 4.45
CA SER A 126 -2.13 -6.18 3.49
C SER A 126 -0.79 -6.58 4.11
N TYR A 127 -0.06 -5.64 4.71
CA TYR A 127 1.24 -5.90 5.33
C TYR A 127 1.13 -6.82 6.53
N SER A 128 0.11 -6.65 7.37
CA SER A 128 -0.18 -7.59 8.47
C SER A 128 -0.44 -9.03 7.98
N ARG A 129 -1.08 -9.21 6.83
CA ARG A 129 -1.30 -10.55 6.25
C ARG A 129 -0.02 -11.11 5.64
N VAL A 130 0.70 -10.31 4.86
CA VAL A 130 1.98 -10.70 4.26
C VAL A 130 3.00 -11.03 5.35
N GLY A 131 3.11 -10.20 6.39
CA GLY A 131 4.03 -10.41 7.50
C GLY A 131 3.87 -11.74 8.22
N LYS A 132 2.64 -12.31 8.25
CA LYS A 132 2.35 -13.61 8.88
C LYS A 132 2.85 -14.81 8.08
N VAL A 133 3.03 -14.68 6.77
CA VAL A 133 3.37 -15.79 5.87
C VAL A 133 4.73 -15.63 5.20
N ALA A 134 5.24 -14.41 5.13
CA ALA A 134 6.55 -14.12 4.56
C ALA A 134 7.69 -14.68 5.44
N PRO A 135 8.74 -15.25 4.84
CA PRO A 135 9.81 -15.91 5.59
C PRO A 135 10.77 -14.91 6.26
N GLY A 136 11.27 -15.28 7.43
CA GLY A 136 12.42 -14.63 8.09
C GLY A 136 12.28 -13.13 8.29
N SER A 137 13.31 -12.36 7.91
CA SER A 137 13.33 -10.90 8.05
C SER A 137 12.29 -10.19 7.20
N LEU A 138 11.90 -10.78 6.06
CA LEU A 138 10.85 -10.23 5.19
C LEU A 138 9.53 -10.10 5.95
N GLY A 139 9.11 -11.16 6.67
CA GLY A 139 7.90 -11.14 7.49
C GLY A 139 7.99 -10.11 8.63
N GLN A 140 9.15 -10.00 9.27
CA GLN A 140 9.39 -9.02 10.32
C GLN A 140 9.30 -7.58 9.80
N THR A 141 9.87 -7.31 8.61
CA THR A 141 9.80 -5.98 7.98
C THR A 141 8.36 -5.59 7.67
N PHE A 142 7.57 -6.48 7.06
CA PHE A 142 6.15 -6.20 6.82
C PHE A 142 5.36 -5.97 8.12
N ALA A 143 5.64 -6.73 9.17
CA ALA A 143 4.96 -6.57 10.45
C ALA A 143 5.33 -5.26 11.16
N ALA A 144 6.59 -4.84 11.09
CA ALA A 144 7.07 -3.58 11.66
C ALA A 144 6.42 -2.38 10.95
N ILE A 145 6.49 -2.35 9.62
CA ILE A 145 5.87 -1.28 8.82
C ILE A 145 4.35 -1.22 9.07
N ALA A 146 3.65 -2.37 9.09
CA ALA A 146 2.22 -2.39 9.39
C ALA A 146 1.88 -1.78 10.76
N ALA A 147 2.77 -1.85 11.75
CA ALA A 147 2.56 -1.23 13.05
C ALA A 147 2.76 0.29 13.00
N GLU A 148 3.73 0.77 12.22
CA GLU A 148 3.98 2.19 12.01
C GLU A 148 2.81 2.83 11.22
N GLU A 149 2.28 2.17 10.18
CA GLU A 149 1.08 2.64 9.45
C GLU A 149 -0.19 2.69 10.33
N GLU A 150 -0.31 1.80 11.31
CA GLU A 150 -1.41 1.88 12.28
C GLU A 150 -1.35 3.17 13.12
N GLU A 151 -0.14 3.65 13.46
CA GLU A 151 0.07 4.91 14.19
C GLU A 151 -0.31 6.12 13.33
N HIS A 152 -0.06 6.10 12.02
CA HIS A 152 -0.50 7.14 11.09
C HIS A 152 -2.03 7.25 11.07
N VAL A 153 -2.73 6.13 10.93
CA VAL A 153 -4.20 6.10 10.98
C VAL A 153 -4.72 6.68 12.30
N ASP A 154 -4.10 6.33 13.43
CA ASP A 154 -4.52 6.80 14.75
C ASP A 154 -4.30 8.31 14.93
N HIS A 155 -3.22 8.87 14.37
CA HIS A 155 -2.96 10.32 14.37
C HIS A 155 -4.08 11.08 13.64
N ALA A 156 -4.38 10.71 12.40
CA ALA A 156 -5.42 11.35 11.61
C ALA A 156 -6.83 11.23 12.23
N MET A 157 -7.06 10.15 13.00
CA MET A 157 -8.36 9.85 13.59
C MET A 157 -8.87 10.97 14.52
N ALA A 158 -7.98 11.61 15.28
CA ALA A 158 -8.36 12.70 16.18
C ALA A 158 -8.85 13.93 15.39
N ILE A 159 -8.14 14.31 14.33
CA ILE A 159 -8.47 15.44 13.45
C ILE A 159 -9.80 15.17 12.74
N LEU A 160 -9.95 13.98 12.16
CA LEU A 160 -11.15 13.63 11.38
C LEU A 160 -12.41 13.52 12.24
N ARG A 161 -12.29 13.03 13.50
CA ARG A 161 -13.40 13.03 14.45
C ARG A 161 -13.83 14.45 14.83
N ALA A 162 -12.88 15.34 15.05
CA ALA A 162 -13.17 16.74 15.35
C ALA A 162 -13.89 17.41 14.17
N GLU A 163 -13.42 17.20 12.94
CA GLU A 163 -14.07 17.71 11.73
C GLU A 163 -15.50 17.16 11.56
N ARG A 164 -15.67 15.84 11.75
CA ARG A 164 -16.99 15.21 11.68
C ARG A 164 -17.97 15.78 12.72
N ALA A 165 -17.48 16.09 13.93
CA ALA A 165 -18.30 16.68 14.99
C ALA A 165 -18.85 18.06 14.64
N LEU A 166 -18.17 18.80 13.76
CA LEU A 166 -18.66 20.11 13.27
C LEU A 166 -19.87 19.95 12.32
N ASN A 167 -19.83 18.96 11.43
CA ASN A 167 -20.93 18.67 10.51
C ASN A 167 -20.84 17.22 9.99
N ALA A 168 -21.47 16.30 10.70
CA ALA A 168 -21.43 14.87 10.37
C ALA A 168 -21.95 14.56 8.96
N GLN A 169 -23.07 15.18 8.54
CA GLN A 169 -23.63 14.90 7.22
C GLN A 169 -22.64 15.29 6.11
N ARG A 170 -22.10 16.50 6.15
CA ARG A 170 -21.15 17.00 5.14
C ARG A 170 -19.87 16.15 5.11
N PHE A 171 -19.39 15.73 6.29
CA PHE A 171 -18.23 14.85 6.41
C PHE A 171 -18.50 13.47 5.79
N ASP A 172 -19.61 12.83 6.16
CA ASP A 172 -20.00 11.51 5.67
C ASP A 172 -20.21 11.52 4.13
N GLU A 173 -20.82 12.59 3.58
CA GLU A 173 -20.95 12.79 2.13
C GLU A 173 -19.57 12.94 1.44
N LYS A 174 -18.61 13.63 2.07
CA LYS A 174 -17.23 13.76 1.57
C LYS A 174 -16.55 12.39 1.55
N VAL A 175 -16.61 11.63 2.66
CA VAL A 175 -16.02 10.28 2.74
C VAL A 175 -16.63 9.38 1.67
N HIS A 176 -17.95 9.38 1.50
CA HIS A 176 -18.63 8.56 0.49
C HIS A 176 -18.18 8.91 -0.94
N ARG A 177 -18.07 10.18 -1.27
CA ARG A 177 -17.59 10.62 -2.59
C ARG A 177 -16.16 10.11 -2.87
N LEU A 178 -15.25 10.25 -1.90
CA LEU A 178 -13.88 9.75 -2.01
C LEU A 178 -13.82 8.23 -2.05
N HIS A 179 -14.68 7.55 -1.27
CA HIS A 179 -14.84 6.09 -1.33
C HIS A 179 -15.15 5.59 -2.74
N LEU A 180 -16.11 6.20 -3.43
CA LEU A 180 -16.49 5.78 -4.78
C LEU A 180 -15.33 5.88 -5.79
N ASP A 181 -14.38 6.76 -5.57
CA ASP A 181 -13.22 6.93 -6.43
C ASP A 181 -12.04 6.03 -6.02
N VAL A 182 -11.58 6.17 -4.78
CA VAL A 182 -10.38 5.49 -4.26
C VAL A 182 -10.62 4.00 -4.05
N MET A 183 -11.66 3.63 -3.28
CA MET A 183 -11.93 2.23 -2.95
C MET A 183 -12.36 1.42 -4.17
N THR A 184 -13.05 2.03 -5.15
CA THR A 184 -13.30 1.38 -6.44
C THR A 184 -12.00 1.06 -7.18
N THR A 185 -11.01 1.95 -7.12
CA THR A 185 -9.71 1.73 -7.75
C THR A 185 -8.93 0.61 -7.05
N LEU A 186 -8.86 0.64 -5.72
CA LEU A 186 -8.24 -0.43 -4.91
C LEU A 186 -8.93 -1.78 -5.13
N ALA A 187 -10.26 -1.81 -5.15
CA ALA A 187 -11.01 -3.04 -5.44
C ALA A 187 -10.66 -3.62 -6.81
N LYS A 188 -10.50 -2.78 -7.84
CA LYS A 188 -10.07 -3.22 -9.18
C LYS A 188 -8.63 -3.75 -9.20
N MET A 189 -7.73 -3.18 -8.40
CA MET A 189 -6.36 -3.69 -8.27
C MET A 189 -6.34 -5.11 -7.70
N LEU A 190 -7.24 -5.44 -6.77
CA LEU A 190 -7.32 -6.76 -6.14
C LEU A 190 -8.23 -7.75 -6.87
N ALA A 191 -9.22 -7.27 -7.63
CA ALA A 191 -10.33 -8.10 -8.11
C ALA A 191 -10.00 -9.00 -9.31
N LYS A 192 -9.02 -8.69 -10.15
CA LYS A 192 -8.86 -9.45 -11.40
C LYS A 192 -7.62 -10.32 -11.42
N GLU A 193 -7.86 -11.62 -11.57
CA GLU A 193 -6.92 -12.50 -12.24
C GLU A 193 -6.75 -12.02 -13.69
N CYS A 194 -5.52 -11.95 -14.17
CA CYS A 194 -5.24 -11.60 -15.56
C CYS A 194 -5.60 -12.79 -16.45
N LYS A 195 -6.76 -12.74 -17.09
CA LYS A 195 -7.22 -13.82 -17.96
C LYS A 195 -6.37 -14.00 -19.22
N ASP A 196 -5.67 -12.97 -19.67
CA ASP A 196 -4.97 -12.96 -20.96
C ASP A 196 -3.50 -12.50 -20.87
N GLY A 197 -2.86 -12.61 -19.71
CA GLY A 197 -1.46 -12.19 -19.55
C GLY A 197 -1.25 -10.67 -19.54
N HIS A 198 -2.30 -9.87 -19.71
CA HIS A 198 -2.23 -8.41 -19.66
C HIS A 198 -2.80 -7.90 -18.33
N CYS A 199 -1.91 -7.54 -17.42
CA CYS A 199 -2.27 -6.88 -16.17
C CYS A 199 -1.78 -5.43 -16.18
N GLU A 200 -2.70 -4.51 -16.02
CA GLU A 200 -2.40 -3.08 -15.92
C GLU A 200 -1.69 -2.72 -14.59
N VAL A 201 -1.63 -3.64 -13.65
CA VAL A 201 -0.93 -3.49 -12.36
C VAL A 201 0.47 -4.06 -12.41
N CYS A 202 0.66 -5.25 -12.98
CA CYS A 202 1.90 -6.02 -12.97
C CYS A 202 2.52 -6.23 -14.37
N HIS A 203 2.17 -5.40 -15.36
CA HIS A 203 2.73 -5.42 -16.71
C HIS A 203 2.83 -6.81 -17.37
N GLY A 204 1.83 -7.66 -17.16
CA GLY A 204 1.75 -8.97 -17.79
C GLY A 204 2.25 -10.14 -16.96
N ASN A 205 3.00 -9.90 -15.89
CA ASN A 205 3.51 -10.97 -15.00
C ASN A 205 2.67 -11.05 -13.72
N CYS A 206 1.39 -11.40 -13.87
CA CYS A 206 0.49 -11.49 -12.72
C CYS A 206 0.83 -12.69 -11.84
N VAL A 207 1.26 -12.44 -10.61
CA VAL A 207 1.53 -13.48 -9.61
C VAL A 207 0.32 -13.85 -8.75
N LYS A 208 -0.83 -13.17 -8.92
CA LYS A 208 -2.03 -13.44 -8.10
C LYS A 208 -2.44 -14.93 -8.06
N PRO A 209 -2.39 -15.68 -9.17
CA PRO A 209 -2.67 -17.12 -9.13
C PRO A 209 -1.66 -17.88 -8.27
N SER A 210 -0.39 -17.46 -8.24
CA SER A 210 0.69 -18.11 -7.51
C SER A 210 0.78 -17.68 -6.05
N LEU A 211 -0.03 -16.71 -5.59
CA LEU A 211 -0.06 -16.31 -4.18
C LEU A 211 -0.42 -17.48 -3.24
N PHE A 212 -1.18 -18.46 -3.73
CA PHE A 212 -1.48 -19.68 -2.97
C PHE A 212 -0.22 -20.48 -2.62
N ASP A 213 0.83 -20.43 -3.44
CA ASP A 213 2.10 -21.14 -3.20
C ASP A 213 2.85 -20.58 -1.98
N VAL A 214 2.49 -19.36 -1.55
CA VAL A 214 3.01 -18.71 -0.35
C VAL A 214 1.92 -18.46 0.70
N SER A 215 0.84 -19.22 0.66
CA SER A 215 -0.28 -19.15 1.62
C SER A 215 -0.96 -17.77 1.67
N LEU A 216 -1.03 -17.08 0.54
CA LEU A 216 -1.79 -15.84 0.34
C LEU A 216 -2.86 -16.02 -0.72
N SER A 217 -3.89 -15.19 -0.69
CA SER A 217 -4.82 -15.04 -1.80
C SER A 217 -5.28 -13.59 -1.95
N ALA A 218 -5.56 -13.18 -3.18
CA ALA A 218 -6.09 -11.84 -3.45
C ALA A 218 -7.44 -11.62 -2.74
N ALA A 219 -8.26 -12.66 -2.61
CA ALA A 219 -9.54 -12.61 -1.91
C ALA A 219 -9.36 -12.37 -0.41
N GLU A 220 -8.38 -13.02 0.24
CA GLU A 220 -8.07 -12.79 1.66
C GLU A 220 -7.50 -11.40 1.90
N LEU A 221 -6.59 -10.93 1.05
CA LEU A 221 -6.06 -9.56 1.14
C LEU A 221 -7.18 -8.54 0.99
N ARG A 222 -8.06 -8.72 0.00
CA ARG A 222 -9.24 -7.87 -0.18
C ARG A 222 -10.17 -7.90 1.05
N GLY A 223 -10.49 -9.08 1.57
CA GLY A 223 -11.35 -9.24 2.74
C GLY A 223 -10.77 -8.54 3.97
N ALA A 224 -9.48 -8.73 4.24
CA ALA A 224 -8.78 -8.09 5.35
C ALA A 224 -8.78 -6.56 5.21
N SER A 225 -8.50 -6.04 3.99
CA SER A 225 -8.48 -4.61 3.72
C SER A 225 -9.85 -3.97 3.90
N LEU A 226 -10.92 -4.60 3.40
CA LEU A 226 -12.29 -4.12 3.60
C LEU A 226 -12.70 -4.15 5.08
N GLN A 227 -12.32 -5.19 5.82
CA GLN A 227 -12.60 -5.30 7.26
C GLN A 227 -11.88 -4.19 8.04
N LYS A 228 -10.60 -3.93 7.75
CA LYS A 228 -9.85 -2.82 8.39
C LYS A 228 -10.51 -1.48 8.06
N TYR A 229 -10.80 -1.22 6.80
CA TYR A 229 -11.45 0.01 6.35
C TYR A 229 -12.81 0.24 7.04
N LEU A 230 -13.68 -0.77 7.07
CA LEU A 230 -14.98 -0.68 7.77
C LEU A 230 -14.80 -0.39 9.27
N LYS A 231 -13.84 -1.03 9.94
CA LYS A 231 -13.51 -0.75 11.33
C LYS A 231 -13.05 0.71 11.51
N THR A 232 -12.24 1.23 10.61
CA THR A 232 -11.76 2.62 10.66
C THR A 232 -12.91 3.60 10.48
N LEU A 233 -13.87 3.33 9.57
CA LEU A 233 -15.09 4.14 9.40
C LEU A 233 -16.00 4.09 10.64
N ASP A 234 -16.15 2.93 11.27
CA ASP A 234 -16.90 2.77 12.53
C ASP A 234 -16.26 3.59 13.66
N MET A 235 -14.93 3.56 13.76
CA MET A 235 -14.17 4.38 14.71
C MET A 235 -14.33 5.88 14.49
N LEU A 236 -14.59 6.33 13.26
CA LEU A 236 -14.98 7.71 12.92
C LEU A 236 -16.44 8.01 13.32
N GLY A 237 -17.23 7.00 13.64
CA GLY A 237 -18.64 7.11 13.99
C GLY A 237 -19.57 7.17 12.78
N ILE A 238 -19.12 6.77 11.59
CA ILE A 238 -19.98 6.67 10.41
C ILE A 238 -20.87 5.44 10.55
N PRO A 239 -22.21 5.56 10.35
CA PRO A 239 -23.12 4.45 10.59
C PRO A 239 -22.81 3.22 9.76
N GLY A 240 -22.73 2.03 10.40
CA GLY A 240 -22.37 0.76 9.75
C GLY A 240 -23.32 0.37 8.61
N GLU A 241 -24.59 0.72 8.69
CA GLU A 241 -25.57 0.49 7.62
C GLU A 241 -25.18 1.26 6.34
N ALA A 242 -24.74 2.51 6.46
CA ALA A 242 -24.28 3.33 5.34
C ALA A 242 -22.99 2.75 4.75
N THR A 243 -22.01 2.43 5.58
CA THR A 243 -20.69 1.94 5.12
C THR A 243 -20.78 0.57 4.45
N LEU A 244 -21.65 -0.32 4.92
CA LEU A 244 -21.93 -1.60 4.26
C LEU A 244 -22.58 -1.40 2.88
N ALA A 245 -23.51 -0.45 2.76
CA ALA A 245 -24.10 -0.11 1.46
C ALA A 245 -23.06 0.45 0.48
N TRP A 246 -22.06 1.21 0.95
CA TRP A 246 -20.97 1.71 0.11
C TRP A 246 -20.06 0.57 -0.38
N VAL A 247 -19.65 -0.31 0.52
CA VAL A 247 -18.79 -1.47 0.18
C VAL A 247 -19.48 -2.43 -0.79
N ALA A 248 -20.81 -2.61 -0.67
CA ALA A 248 -21.59 -3.44 -1.60
C ALA A 248 -21.60 -2.92 -3.06
N GLN A 249 -21.24 -1.66 -3.29
CA GLN A 249 -21.13 -1.05 -4.62
C GLN A 249 -19.75 -1.26 -5.28
N LEU A 250 -18.76 -1.75 -4.51
CA LEU A 250 -17.42 -1.96 -5.05
C LEU A 250 -17.40 -3.12 -6.06
N PRO A 251 -16.59 -3.03 -7.12
CA PRO A 251 -16.44 -4.11 -8.08
C PRO A 251 -15.90 -5.39 -7.41
N VAL A 252 -16.46 -6.53 -7.82
CA VAL A 252 -16.06 -7.87 -7.37
C VAL A 252 -15.01 -8.49 -8.28
#